data_b887cafaf259c01514f1c5d216aef99f
#
_entry.id   b887cafaf259c01514f1c5d216aef99f
#
_cell.length_a   1.000
_cell.length_b   1.000
_cell.length_c   1.000
_cell.angle_alpha   90.00
_cell.angle_beta   90.00
_cell.angle_gamma   90.00
#
_symmetry.space_group_name_H-M   'P 1'
#
loop_
_entity.id
_entity.type
_entity.pdbx_description
1 polymer ?
#
loop_
_entity_poly.entity_id
_entity_poly.type
_entity_poly.pdbx_seq_one_letter_code
_entity_poly.pdbx_strand_id
1 'polypeptide(L)'
;MSAGRLSGKPFFIAVCLAVTLLLAGCSGNKSSDSGSESGPIYTVKRGDTLYRIARKTGTSVKDLARLNGISAPYTIEVGQRLKVNGSTKTASSGRSSSGRTAAVAVPQPSWPPVGQRCWRWPTSGKVILPYSSADGGNKGIDIAGQRGQPVVASGAGTVVYAGNQLRGYGNLVMIKHSEDYITAYAHNDSLLVNNGQKVKAGEKIATMGSTGADGVQLHFQIRYRATAIDPQRYLPPPGKAPSC
;
A
#
# COMPACT_ATOMS: atom_id res chain seq x y z
N MET A 1 -19.98 66.52 23.27
CA MET A 1 -19.64 67.52 22.26
C MET A 1 -19.41 66.83 20.98
N SER A 2 -20.33 66.94 20.10
CA SER A 2 -20.38 67.32 18.68
C SER A 2 -19.85 66.25 17.77
N ALA A 3 -20.64 65.56 17.05
CA ALA A 3 -21.61 65.89 15.99
C ALA A 3 -20.93 66.13 14.65
N GLY A 4 -21.43 65.41 13.63
CA GLY A 4 -21.35 65.75 12.22
C GLY A 4 -21.15 64.46 11.34
N ARG A 5 -22.12 63.72 10.87
CA ARG A 5 -23.08 63.98 9.75
C ARG A 5 -22.37 64.53 8.50
N LEU A 6 -22.51 64.03 7.33
CA LEU A 6 -23.55 63.69 6.37
C LEU A 6 -22.85 63.12 5.11
N SER A 7 -23.33 62.11 4.46
CA SER A 7 -24.37 62.09 3.40
C SER A 7 -23.83 62.31 1.98
N GLY A 8 -24.20 61.43 1.11
CA GLY A 8 -24.18 61.71 -0.32
C GLY A 8 -24.22 60.46 -1.22
N LYS A 9 -25.39 59.91 -1.42
CA LYS A 9 -25.81 59.27 -2.70
C LYS A 9 -26.18 60.42 -3.64
N PRO A 10 -26.53 60.24 -4.86
CA PRO A 10 -26.72 59.06 -5.73
C PRO A 10 -26.49 59.32 -7.26
N PHE A 11 -27.04 58.44 -8.10
CA PHE A 11 -27.56 58.63 -9.48
C PHE A 11 -26.51 58.57 -10.63
N PHE A 12 -26.72 58.01 -11.79
CA PHE A 12 -27.87 57.73 -12.65
C PHE A 12 -27.47 56.65 -13.65
N ILE A 13 -28.35 55.71 -13.93
CA ILE A 13 -29.24 55.59 -15.12
C ILE A 13 -28.47 55.29 -16.41
N ALA A 14 -28.60 54.13 -16.88
CA ALA A 14 -29.62 53.49 -17.70
C ALA A 14 -29.33 53.58 -19.23
N VAL A 15 -29.83 52.56 -19.90
CA VAL A 15 -30.35 52.58 -21.28
C VAL A 15 -29.31 52.25 -22.36
N CYS A 16 -29.42 51.33 -23.26
CA CYS A 16 -30.48 50.66 -24.00
C CYS A 16 -29.91 49.46 -24.70
N LEU A 17 -30.65 48.42 -24.73
CA LEU A 17 -31.48 47.94 -25.82
C LEU A 17 -30.77 47.47 -27.10
N ALA A 18 -30.88 46.18 -27.24
CA ALA A 18 -31.43 45.41 -28.36
C ALA A 18 -30.68 45.51 -29.69
N VAL A 19 -30.51 44.37 -30.25
CA VAL A 19 -31.06 43.92 -31.57
C VAL A 19 -30.45 42.55 -31.89
N THR A 20 -31.20 41.51 -31.71
CA THR A 20 -31.80 40.58 -32.70
C THR A 20 -30.89 39.96 -33.75
N LEU A 21 -30.92 38.67 -33.69
CA LEU A 21 -31.40 37.68 -34.69
C LEU A 21 -30.44 37.17 -35.76
N LEU A 22 -30.45 35.85 -35.81
CA LEU A 22 -30.38 34.92 -36.95
C LEU A 22 -28.98 34.73 -37.55
N LEU A 23 -28.51 33.53 -37.68
CA LEU A 23 -28.99 32.40 -38.45
C LEU A 23 -28.10 31.16 -38.22
N ALA A 24 -28.73 30.07 -38.29
CA ALA A 24 -28.28 28.71 -38.41
C ALA A 24 -27.08 28.53 -39.35
N GLY A 25 -26.18 27.67 -38.88
CA GLY A 25 -25.13 27.07 -39.69
C GLY A 25 -24.78 25.72 -39.11
N CYS A 26 -25.54 24.67 -39.43
CA CYS A 26 -25.10 23.29 -39.28
C CYS A 26 -23.91 23.10 -40.22
N SER A 27 -22.75 22.82 -39.64
CA SER A 27 -21.70 22.09 -40.34
C SER A 27 -21.16 21.05 -39.41
N GLY A 28 -21.57 19.81 -39.67
CA GLY A 28 -21.06 18.63 -38.98
C GLY A 28 -19.59 18.44 -39.30
N ASN A 29 -18.75 18.51 -38.30
CA ASN A 29 -17.45 17.94 -38.37
C ASN A 29 -17.42 16.72 -37.45
N LYS A 30 -17.55 15.54 -38.02
CA LYS A 30 -17.26 14.27 -37.39
C LYS A 30 -15.77 14.25 -37.05
N SER A 31 -15.42 14.72 -35.89
CA SER A 31 -14.15 14.38 -35.28
C SER A 31 -14.27 12.95 -34.76
N SER A 32 -13.49 12.09 -35.34
CA SER A 32 -13.29 10.71 -34.94
C SER A 32 -13.00 10.65 -33.43
N ASP A 33 -13.99 10.24 -32.67
CA ASP A 33 -13.85 9.91 -31.28
C ASP A 33 -13.05 8.61 -31.23
N SER A 34 -11.74 8.75 -31.04
CA SER A 34 -10.88 7.65 -30.63
C SER A 34 -11.32 7.27 -29.24
N GLY A 35 -12.04 6.17 -29.13
CA GLY A 35 -12.57 5.63 -27.90
C GLY A 35 -11.51 5.55 -26.81
N SER A 36 -11.46 6.57 -25.98
CA SER A 36 -10.81 6.50 -24.68
C SER A 36 -11.70 5.66 -23.80
N GLU A 37 -11.39 4.38 -23.63
CA GLU A 37 -11.95 3.55 -22.56
C GLU A 37 -11.58 4.19 -21.22
N SER A 38 -12.45 5.06 -20.74
CA SER A 38 -12.35 5.67 -19.43
C SER A 38 -12.70 4.61 -18.39
N GLY A 39 -11.72 3.83 -17.96
CA GLY A 39 -11.84 2.96 -16.79
C GLY A 39 -12.22 3.79 -15.54
N PRO A 40 -12.64 3.13 -14.45
CA PRO A 40 -13.02 3.81 -13.22
C PRO A 40 -11.88 4.69 -12.72
N ILE A 41 -12.23 5.87 -12.21
CA ILE A 41 -11.27 6.86 -11.72
C ILE A 41 -11.28 6.85 -10.18
N TYR A 42 -10.10 6.81 -9.58
CA TYR A 42 -9.90 6.99 -8.16
C TYR A 42 -9.29 8.37 -7.88
N THR A 43 -9.89 9.14 -6.97
CA THR A 43 -9.32 10.40 -6.51
C THR A 43 -8.49 10.17 -5.25
N VAL A 44 -7.21 10.54 -5.30
CA VAL A 44 -6.24 10.38 -4.20
C VAL A 44 -6.67 11.18 -2.99
N LYS A 45 -6.72 10.54 -1.84
CA LYS A 45 -7.07 11.14 -0.54
C LYS A 45 -5.82 11.33 0.32
N ARG A 46 -5.93 12.18 1.34
CA ARG A 46 -4.84 12.39 2.30
C ARG A 46 -4.44 11.06 2.95
N GLY A 47 -3.14 10.74 2.90
CA GLY A 47 -2.59 9.50 3.42
C GLY A 47 -2.60 8.33 2.45
N ASP A 48 -3.14 8.49 1.23
CA ASP A 48 -3.03 7.46 0.20
C ASP A 48 -1.58 7.35 -0.31
N THR A 49 -1.24 6.15 -0.72
CA THR A 49 -0.04 5.85 -1.51
C THR A 49 -0.47 5.10 -2.77
N LEU A 50 0.35 5.15 -3.81
CA LEU A 50 0.04 4.41 -5.03
C LEU A 50 -0.16 2.90 -4.75
N TYR A 51 0.59 2.36 -3.78
CA TYR A 51 0.46 0.99 -3.30
C TYR A 51 -0.92 0.71 -2.68
N ARG A 52 -1.39 1.59 -1.77
CA ARG A 52 -2.71 1.44 -1.13
C ARG A 52 -3.84 1.49 -2.14
N ILE A 53 -3.75 2.42 -3.10
CA ILE A 53 -4.75 2.55 -4.16
C ILE A 53 -4.73 1.32 -5.05
N ALA A 54 -3.57 0.86 -5.48
CA ALA A 54 -3.42 -0.35 -6.29
C ALA A 54 -4.06 -1.57 -5.60
N ARG A 55 -3.77 -1.76 -4.32
CA ARG A 55 -4.39 -2.81 -3.50
C ARG A 55 -5.91 -2.69 -3.42
N LYS A 56 -6.42 -1.49 -3.16
CA LYS A 56 -7.86 -1.21 -3.04
C LYS A 56 -8.61 -1.45 -4.33
N THR A 57 -7.96 -1.20 -5.45
CA THR A 57 -8.55 -1.32 -6.80
C THR A 57 -8.25 -2.65 -7.48
N GLY A 58 -7.54 -3.56 -6.79
CA GLY A 58 -7.17 -4.87 -7.35
C GLY A 58 -6.17 -4.80 -8.51
N THR A 59 -5.43 -3.70 -8.64
CA THR A 59 -4.46 -3.44 -9.70
C THR A 59 -3.04 -3.58 -9.13
N SER A 60 -2.06 -4.00 -9.94
CA SER A 60 -0.66 -3.93 -9.50
C SER A 60 -0.17 -2.48 -9.46
N VAL A 61 0.77 -2.17 -8.55
CA VAL A 61 1.37 -0.82 -8.47
C VAL A 61 2.01 -0.42 -9.80
N LYS A 62 2.68 -1.37 -10.45
CA LYS A 62 3.33 -1.15 -11.75
C LYS A 62 2.32 -0.81 -12.86
N ASP A 63 1.20 -1.54 -12.89
CA ASP A 63 0.16 -1.28 -13.88
C ASP A 63 -0.57 0.02 -13.59
N LEU A 64 -0.87 0.31 -12.32
CA LEU A 64 -1.47 1.56 -11.90
C LEU A 64 -0.55 2.75 -12.23
N ALA A 65 0.75 2.63 -11.97
CA ALA A 65 1.75 3.63 -12.31
C ALA A 65 1.83 3.84 -13.83
N ARG A 66 1.96 2.76 -14.60
CA ARG A 66 2.01 2.80 -16.07
C ARG A 66 0.75 3.44 -16.68
N LEU A 67 -0.43 3.06 -16.19
CA LEU A 67 -1.72 3.57 -16.65
C LEU A 67 -1.87 5.08 -16.44
N ASN A 68 -1.16 5.62 -15.46
CA ASN A 68 -1.22 7.04 -15.07
C ASN A 68 0.06 7.83 -15.36
N GLY A 69 1.04 7.24 -16.05
CA GLY A 69 2.31 7.90 -16.38
C GLY A 69 3.16 8.26 -15.14
N ILE A 70 3.02 7.52 -14.04
CA ILE A 70 3.73 7.77 -12.78
C ILE A 70 5.00 6.94 -12.75
N SER A 71 6.16 7.61 -12.67
CA SER A 71 7.47 6.97 -12.55
C SER A 71 7.91 6.83 -11.09
N ALA A 72 8.90 5.97 -10.82
CA ALA A 72 9.53 5.93 -9.50
C ALA A 72 10.07 7.33 -9.12
N PRO A 73 9.91 7.76 -7.88
CA PRO A 73 9.51 7.04 -6.66
C PRO A 73 7.99 6.89 -6.42
N TYR A 74 7.15 6.91 -7.45
CA TYR A 74 5.70 6.70 -7.39
C TYR A 74 4.95 7.73 -6.51
N THR A 75 5.38 8.97 -6.56
CA THR A 75 4.76 10.07 -5.81
C THR A 75 3.40 10.41 -6.41
N ILE A 76 2.41 10.59 -5.54
CA ILE A 76 1.06 11.01 -5.90
C ILE A 76 0.62 12.15 -4.97
N GLU A 77 -0.28 12.99 -5.45
CA GLU A 77 -0.77 14.17 -4.71
C GLU A 77 -2.24 14.01 -4.32
N VAL A 78 -2.62 14.63 -3.19
CA VAL A 78 -4.03 14.67 -2.76
C VAL A 78 -4.86 15.40 -3.79
N GLY A 79 -5.98 14.78 -4.20
CA GLY A 79 -6.84 15.29 -5.26
C GLY A 79 -6.45 14.80 -6.66
N GLN A 80 -5.30 14.18 -6.86
CA GLN A 80 -4.92 13.60 -8.15
C GLN A 80 -5.90 12.51 -8.56
N ARG A 81 -6.30 12.51 -9.83
CA ARG A 81 -7.22 11.53 -10.40
C ARG A 81 -6.43 10.42 -11.08
N LEU A 82 -6.59 9.20 -10.62
CA LEU A 82 -5.91 8.03 -11.17
C LEU A 82 -6.91 7.14 -11.92
N LYS A 83 -6.58 6.77 -13.14
CA LYS A 83 -7.26 5.71 -13.88
C LYS A 83 -6.95 4.38 -13.16
N VAL A 84 -7.98 3.63 -12.81
CA VAL A 84 -7.84 2.32 -12.17
C VAL A 84 -8.55 1.29 -13.03
N ASN A 85 -7.91 0.15 -13.29
CA ASN A 85 -8.58 -0.93 -13.98
C ASN A 85 -9.51 -1.62 -12.99
N GLY A 86 -10.80 -1.61 -13.25
CA GLY A 86 -11.73 -2.51 -12.58
C GLY A 86 -11.28 -3.95 -12.84
N SER A 87 -11.21 -4.77 -11.78
CA SER A 87 -10.80 -6.19 -11.89
C SER A 87 -11.56 -6.91 -12.98
N THR A 88 -10.95 -7.09 -14.13
CA THR A 88 -11.34 -8.17 -15.03
C THR A 88 -10.63 -9.43 -14.54
N LYS A 89 -11.38 -10.35 -13.97
CA LYS A 89 -10.98 -11.74 -13.84
C LYS A 89 -10.75 -12.26 -15.24
N THR A 90 -9.53 -12.23 -15.72
CA THR A 90 -9.18 -12.92 -16.96
C THR A 90 -8.80 -14.34 -16.60
N ALA A 91 -9.73 -15.23 -16.87
CA ALA A 91 -9.46 -16.65 -16.94
C ALA A 91 -8.42 -16.88 -18.04
N SER A 92 -7.32 -17.51 -17.66
CA SER A 92 -6.34 -18.04 -18.59
C SER A 92 -6.95 -19.21 -19.36
N SER A 93 -7.11 -19.07 -20.66
CA SER A 93 -7.18 -20.19 -21.58
C SER A 93 -6.08 -20.04 -22.60
N GLY A 94 -5.23 -21.07 -22.66
CA GLY A 94 -4.00 -21.11 -23.40
C GLY A 94 -4.16 -21.19 -24.90
N ARG A 95 -3.08 -20.94 -25.62
CA ARG A 95 -2.55 -21.84 -26.64
C ARG A 95 -1.14 -21.45 -27.07
N SER A 96 -0.34 -22.46 -27.18
CA SER A 96 1.03 -22.51 -27.65
C SER A 96 1.26 -21.87 -29.02
N SER A 97 2.38 -21.16 -29.17
CA SER A 97 3.20 -21.33 -30.36
C SER A 97 4.66 -21.06 -30.02
N SER A 98 5.47 -22.02 -30.45
CA SER A 98 6.90 -22.14 -30.28
C SER A 98 7.69 -20.99 -30.91
N GLY A 99 8.54 -20.39 -30.13
CA GLY A 99 9.66 -19.54 -30.56
C GLY A 99 10.72 -19.59 -29.48
N ARG A 100 11.69 -20.51 -29.62
CA ARG A 100 12.86 -20.56 -28.72
C ARG A 100 13.72 -19.33 -28.95
N THR A 101 13.60 -18.34 -28.12
CA THR A 101 14.71 -17.46 -27.75
C THR A 101 15.04 -17.79 -26.30
N ALA A 102 16.29 -18.24 -26.09
CA ALA A 102 16.79 -18.56 -24.76
C ALA A 102 16.68 -17.31 -23.86
N ALA A 103 15.64 -17.28 -23.04
CA ALA A 103 15.55 -16.33 -21.96
C ALA A 103 16.69 -16.65 -20.99
N VAL A 104 17.64 -15.72 -20.86
CA VAL A 104 18.62 -15.74 -19.79
C VAL A 104 17.82 -15.84 -18.49
N ALA A 105 17.90 -17.01 -17.85
CA ALA A 105 17.26 -17.24 -16.57
C ALA A 105 17.89 -16.27 -15.57
N VAL A 106 17.14 -15.24 -15.16
CA VAL A 106 17.51 -14.43 -14.01
C VAL A 106 17.60 -15.41 -12.83
N PRO A 107 18.74 -15.53 -12.14
CA PRO A 107 18.87 -16.43 -11.01
C PRO A 107 17.76 -16.12 -10.01
N GLN A 108 16.86 -17.06 -9.80
CA GLN A 108 15.88 -16.93 -8.72
C GLN A 108 16.68 -16.90 -7.41
N PRO A 109 16.45 -15.95 -6.52
CA PRO A 109 17.13 -15.94 -5.24
C PRO A 109 16.89 -17.29 -4.57
N SER A 110 17.97 -18.02 -4.31
CA SER A 110 17.91 -19.28 -3.58
C SER A 110 17.37 -18.96 -2.17
N TRP A 111 16.14 -19.38 -1.91
CA TRP A 111 15.53 -19.22 -0.59
C TRP A 111 16.38 -19.96 0.43
N PRO A 112 16.64 -19.38 1.60
CA PRO A 112 17.39 -20.06 2.65
C PRO A 112 16.67 -21.34 3.08
N PRO A 113 17.40 -22.38 3.50
CA PRO A 113 16.80 -23.64 3.93
C PRO A 113 15.76 -23.42 5.04
N VAL A 114 14.61 -24.06 4.92
CA VAL A 114 13.49 -23.92 5.88
C VAL A 114 13.79 -24.68 7.19
N GLY A 115 14.69 -25.67 7.18
CA GLY A 115 14.83 -26.71 8.19
C GLY A 115 15.52 -26.33 9.51
N GLN A 116 15.88 -25.08 9.78
CA GLN A 116 16.70 -24.74 10.95
C GLN A 116 16.17 -23.58 11.81
N ARG A 117 14.86 -23.27 11.77
CA ARG A 117 14.36 -22.08 12.44
C ARG A 117 13.11 -22.32 13.24
N CYS A 118 13.22 -22.00 14.52
CA CYS A 118 12.15 -22.06 15.50
C CYS A 118 11.29 -20.79 15.46
N TRP A 119 10.76 -20.44 14.30
CA TRP A 119 9.87 -19.30 14.19
C TRP A 119 8.51 -19.63 14.77
N ARG A 120 7.90 -18.65 15.44
CA ARG A 120 6.51 -18.73 15.89
C ARG A 120 5.68 -17.63 15.22
N TRP A 121 4.38 -17.89 15.14
CA TRP A 121 3.44 -16.86 14.70
C TRP A 121 3.53 -15.66 15.62
N PRO A 122 3.63 -14.43 15.05
CA PRO A 122 3.75 -13.20 15.85
C PRO A 122 2.45 -12.81 16.54
N THR A 123 1.34 -13.34 16.08
CA THR A 123 -0.01 -13.15 16.63
C THR A 123 -0.94 -14.24 16.13
N SER A 124 -2.12 -14.40 16.74
CA SER A 124 -3.19 -15.24 16.22
C SER A 124 -4.00 -14.46 15.17
N GLY A 125 -4.62 -15.16 14.23
CA GLY A 125 -5.50 -14.56 13.23
C GLY A 125 -5.35 -15.18 11.85
N LYS A 126 -6.26 -14.81 10.94
CA LYS A 126 -6.23 -15.26 9.56
C LYS A 126 -5.29 -14.38 8.73
N VAL A 127 -4.48 -14.98 7.87
CA VAL A 127 -3.73 -14.24 6.84
C VAL A 127 -4.75 -13.69 5.83
N ILE A 128 -4.84 -12.36 5.75
CA ILE A 128 -5.76 -11.64 4.86
C ILE A 128 -5.07 -11.12 3.62
N LEU A 129 -3.74 -11.00 3.65
CA LEU A 129 -2.93 -10.69 2.48
C LEU A 129 -1.64 -11.50 2.53
N PRO A 130 -1.43 -12.43 1.58
CA PRO A 130 -0.22 -13.23 1.51
C PRO A 130 0.97 -12.43 0.96
N TYR A 131 2.16 -12.99 1.11
CA TYR A 131 3.38 -12.49 0.50
C TYR A 131 3.30 -12.51 -1.02
N SER A 132 3.91 -11.52 -1.66
CA SER A 132 4.06 -11.46 -3.11
C SER A 132 5.47 -10.98 -3.49
N SER A 133 6.15 -11.76 -4.33
CA SER A 133 7.45 -11.38 -4.89
C SER A 133 7.34 -10.35 -6.01
N ALA A 134 6.15 -10.13 -6.57
CA ALA A 134 5.91 -9.16 -7.64
C ALA A 134 6.34 -7.74 -7.24
N ASP A 135 6.74 -6.94 -8.21
CA ASP A 135 7.05 -5.52 -7.99
C ASP A 135 5.83 -4.80 -7.41
N GLY A 136 6.04 -4.08 -6.30
CA GLY A 136 4.94 -3.45 -5.56
C GLY A 136 4.00 -4.42 -4.84
N GLY A 137 4.31 -5.72 -4.80
CA GLY A 137 3.56 -6.71 -4.04
C GLY A 137 3.81 -6.63 -2.53
N ASN A 138 2.97 -7.32 -1.76
CA ASN A 138 3.10 -7.38 -0.31
C ASN A 138 4.41 -8.09 0.09
N LYS A 139 5.32 -7.39 0.73
CA LYS A 139 6.65 -7.92 1.12
C LYS A 139 6.64 -8.63 2.49
N GLY A 140 5.47 -9.03 2.94
CA GLY A 140 5.21 -9.78 4.15
C GLY A 140 3.87 -10.48 4.06
N ILE A 141 3.28 -10.78 5.20
CA ILE A 141 1.89 -11.22 5.32
C ILE A 141 1.14 -10.25 6.21
N ASP A 142 -0.15 -10.00 5.89
CA ASP A 142 -1.01 -9.24 6.77
C ASP A 142 -1.93 -10.22 7.52
N ILE A 143 -1.98 -10.09 8.83
CA ILE A 143 -2.75 -10.96 9.72
C ILE A 143 -3.86 -10.13 10.34
N ALA A 144 -5.11 -10.57 10.15
CA ALA A 144 -6.27 -9.93 10.77
C ALA A 144 -6.31 -10.17 12.27
N GLY A 145 -6.84 -9.19 13.01
CA GLY A 145 -7.03 -9.30 14.45
C GLY A 145 -7.79 -8.12 15.02
N GLN A 146 -7.68 -7.92 16.32
CA GLN A 146 -8.34 -6.84 17.04
C GLN A 146 -7.32 -5.82 17.55
N ARG A 147 -7.74 -4.55 17.68
CA ARG A 147 -6.93 -3.52 18.31
C ARG A 147 -6.55 -3.94 19.73
N GLY A 148 -5.27 -3.75 20.09
CA GLY A 148 -4.77 -4.13 21.39
C GLY A 148 -4.36 -5.62 21.51
N GLN A 149 -4.66 -6.46 20.49
CA GLN A 149 -4.24 -7.86 20.48
C GLN A 149 -2.72 -7.99 20.62
N PRO A 150 -2.21 -8.94 21.41
CA PRO A 150 -0.78 -9.11 21.59
C PRO A 150 -0.04 -9.41 20.29
N VAL A 151 1.08 -8.72 20.08
CA VAL A 151 2.08 -9.02 19.07
C VAL A 151 3.34 -9.48 19.79
N VAL A 152 3.84 -10.67 19.45
CA VAL A 152 4.97 -11.30 20.10
C VAL A 152 6.16 -11.48 19.15
N ALA A 153 7.36 -11.49 19.68
CA ALA A 153 8.57 -11.76 18.92
C ALA A 153 8.55 -13.19 18.35
N SER A 154 8.70 -13.33 17.04
CA SER A 154 8.70 -14.63 16.34
C SER A 154 9.93 -15.46 16.66
N GLY A 155 11.00 -14.87 17.16
CA GLY A 155 12.23 -15.50 17.62
C GLY A 155 12.92 -14.61 18.64
N ALA A 156 13.88 -15.17 19.37
CA ALA A 156 14.75 -14.38 20.25
C ALA A 156 15.67 -13.47 19.40
N GLY A 157 16.01 -12.29 19.92
CA GLY A 157 16.88 -11.36 19.20
C GLY A 157 17.06 -10.04 19.90
N THR A 158 17.56 -9.05 19.15
CA THR A 158 17.76 -7.68 19.61
C THR A 158 16.90 -6.73 18.76
N VAL A 159 16.16 -5.85 19.41
CA VAL A 159 15.37 -4.80 18.74
C VAL A 159 16.33 -3.81 18.08
N VAL A 160 16.31 -3.75 16.77
CA VAL A 160 17.14 -2.82 15.98
C VAL A 160 16.38 -1.58 15.53
N TYR A 161 15.05 -1.60 15.66
CA TYR A 161 14.20 -0.45 15.41
C TYR A 161 12.89 -0.57 16.20
N ALA A 162 12.50 0.50 16.87
CA ALA A 162 11.17 0.69 17.46
C ALA A 162 10.78 2.16 17.27
N GLY A 163 9.74 2.42 16.45
CA GLY A 163 9.33 3.79 16.11
C GLY A 163 8.35 3.86 14.95
N ASN A 164 8.07 5.07 14.45
CA ASN A 164 7.07 5.33 13.41
C ASN A 164 7.58 6.20 12.25
N GLN A 165 8.88 6.41 12.14
CA GLN A 165 9.46 7.31 11.13
C GLN A 165 9.58 6.66 9.74
N LEU A 166 9.47 5.34 9.65
CA LEU A 166 9.53 4.64 8.37
C LEU A 166 8.16 4.67 7.68
N ARG A 167 8.10 5.36 6.54
CA ARG A 167 6.85 5.53 5.77
C ARG A 167 6.24 4.18 5.38
N GLY A 168 4.92 4.07 5.51
CA GLY A 168 4.15 2.90 5.10
C GLY A 168 4.03 1.82 6.16
N TYR A 169 4.78 1.88 7.26
CA TYR A 169 4.75 0.86 8.32
C TYR A 169 3.97 1.28 9.57
N GLY A 170 3.70 2.60 9.74
CA GLY A 170 3.15 3.08 11.01
C GLY A 170 4.09 2.78 12.18
N ASN A 171 3.55 2.39 13.32
CA ASN A 171 4.33 1.94 14.47
C ASN A 171 4.97 0.59 14.17
N LEU A 172 6.29 0.55 14.11
CA LEU A 172 7.08 -0.58 13.64
C LEU A 172 8.08 -1.03 14.70
N VAL A 173 8.16 -2.34 14.90
CA VAL A 173 9.28 -3.00 15.60
C VAL A 173 10.05 -3.83 14.59
N MET A 174 11.38 -3.79 14.63
CA MET A 174 12.26 -4.72 13.89
C MET A 174 13.21 -5.42 14.86
N ILE A 175 13.34 -6.74 14.72
CA ILE A 175 14.19 -7.57 15.57
C ILE A 175 15.24 -8.28 14.71
N LYS A 176 16.51 -8.09 15.05
CA LYS A 176 17.63 -8.83 14.47
C LYS A 176 17.83 -10.13 15.28
N HIS A 177 17.75 -11.27 14.60
CA HIS A 177 17.87 -12.60 15.19
C HIS A 177 19.25 -13.22 14.97
N SER A 178 19.90 -12.83 13.85
CA SER A 178 21.26 -13.23 13.47
C SER A 178 21.82 -12.21 12.47
N GLU A 179 23.00 -12.48 11.94
CA GLU A 179 23.55 -11.62 10.88
C GLU A 179 22.68 -11.60 9.63
N ASP A 180 21.99 -12.68 9.34
CA ASP A 180 21.19 -12.83 8.13
C ASP A 180 19.71 -12.50 8.29
N TYR A 181 19.15 -12.54 9.52
CA TYR A 181 17.70 -12.51 9.72
C TYR A 181 17.19 -11.36 10.56
N ILE A 182 16.19 -10.69 10.01
CA ILE A 182 15.41 -9.66 10.68
C ILE A 182 13.92 -9.97 10.51
N THR A 183 13.13 -9.77 11.56
CA THR A 183 11.67 -9.71 11.47
C THR A 183 11.17 -8.30 11.66
N ALA A 184 10.06 -7.96 11.01
CA ALA A 184 9.41 -6.66 11.12
C ALA A 184 7.93 -6.85 11.47
N TYR A 185 7.43 -6.00 12.38
CA TYR A 185 6.09 -6.02 12.93
C TYR A 185 5.51 -4.61 12.81
N ALA A 186 4.59 -4.39 11.89
CA ALA A 186 4.10 -3.06 11.52
C ALA A 186 2.61 -2.87 11.80
N HIS A 187 2.15 -1.62 11.72
CA HIS A 187 0.79 -1.16 11.98
C HIS A 187 0.34 -1.34 13.43
N ASN A 188 1.33 -1.42 14.37
CA ASN A 188 1.02 -1.57 15.78
C ASN A 188 0.27 -0.36 16.34
N ASP A 189 -0.50 -0.60 17.40
CA ASP A 189 -1.12 0.44 18.22
C ASP A 189 -0.09 1.03 19.18
N SER A 190 0.53 0.17 19.99
CA SER A 190 1.55 0.55 20.97
C SER A 190 2.80 -0.32 20.81
N LEU A 191 3.97 0.29 21.00
CA LEU A 191 5.25 -0.37 21.06
C LEU A 191 5.62 -0.58 22.54
N LEU A 192 6.01 -1.81 22.92
CA LEU A 192 6.29 -2.19 24.29
C LEU A 192 7.79 -2.46 24.54
N VAL A 193 8.61 -2.23 23.52
CA VAL A 193 10.06 -2.44 23.54
C VAL A 193 10.79 -1.24 22.96
N ASN A 194 12.06 -1.11 23.29
CA ASN A 194 12.93 -0.02 22.87
C ASN A 194 14.08 -0.52 22.00
N ASN A 195 14.69 0.40 21.23
CA ASN A 195 15.91 0.09 20.46
C ASN A 195 17.01 -0.46 21.38
N GLY A 196 17.69 -1.50 20.92
CA GLY A 196 18.76 -2.19 21.65
C GLY A 196 18.28 -3.22 22.67
N GLN A 197 16.99 -3.32 22.96
CA GLN A 197 16.45 -4.29 23.91
C GLN A 197 16.59 -5.71 23.36
N LYS A 198 17.04 -6.65 24.20
CA LYS A 198 17.02 -8.09 23.93
C LYS A 198 15.64 -8.64 24.26
N VAL A 199 15.09 -9.46 23.39
CA VAL A 199 13.78 -10.09 23.56
C VAL A 199 13.87 -11.60 23.36
N LYS A 200 13.02 -12.33 24.07
CA LYS A 200 12.88 -13.79 23.95
C LYS A 200 11.82 -14.12 22.88
N ALA A 201 11.92 -15.32 22.30
CA ALA A 201 10.86 -15.83 21.43
C ALA A 201 9.52 -15.91 22.20
N GLY A 202 8.46 -15.31 21.65
CA GLY A 202 7.15 -15.22 22.29
C GLY A 202 6.98 -14.07 23.28
N GLU A 203 8.00 -13.27 23.51
CA GLU A 203 7.87 -12.06 24.34
C GLU A 203 6.95 -11.05 23.66
N LYS A 204 6.04 -10.43 24.43
CA LYS A 204 5.13 -9.39 23.93
C LYS A 204 5.92 -8.12 23.63
N ILE A 205 5.93 -7.69 22.38
CA ILE A 205 6.73 -6.55 21.89
C ILE A 205 5.88 -5.36 21.46
N ALA A 206 4.61 -5.60 21.17
CA ALA A 206 3.68 -4.56 20.73
C ALA A 206 2.23 -5.02 20.93
N THR A 207 1.30 -4.13 20.62
CA THR A 207 -0.12 -4.45 20.45
C THR A 207 -0.55 -4.14 19.02
N MET A 208 -1.43 -4.97 18.45
CA MET A 208 -1.94 -4.78 17.10
C MET A 208 -2.76 -3.50 16.99
N GLY A 209 -2.60 -2.79 15.88
CA GLY A 209 -3.32 -1.56 15.58
C GLY A 209 -3.64 -1.40 14.12
N SER A 210 -3.75 -0.13 13.70
CA SER A 210 -4.01 0.26 12.32
C SER A 210 -3.17 1.46 11.90
N THR A 211 -2.07 1.77 12.61
CA THR A 211 -1.23 2.91 12.26
C THR A 211 -0.63 2.73 10.88
N GLY A 212 -0.87 3.70 9.99
CA GLY A 212 -0.42 3.62 8.60
C GLY A 212 -1.12 2.56 7.72
N ALA A 213 -2.21 1.94 8.20
CA ALA A 213 -3.03 0.96 7.48
C ALA A 213 -4.51 1.37 7.45
N ASP A 214 -5.29 0.78 6.53
CA ASP A 214 -6.73 1.07 6.39
C ASP A 214 -7.60 0.38 7.43
N GLY A 215 -7.08 -0.67 8.07
CA GLY A 215 -7.78 -1.48 9.06
C GLY A 215 -6.85 -2.05 10.10
N VAL A 216 -7.44 -2.64 11.15
CA VAL A 216 -6.68 -3.31 12.20
C VAL A 216 -6.07 -4.60 11.65
N GLN A 217 -4.76 -4.66 11.64
CA GLN A 217 -3.99 -5.80 11.14
C GLN A 217 -2.54 -5.72 11.61
N LEU A 218 -1.86 -6.86 11.63
CA LEU A 218 -0.41 -6.92 11.74
C LEU A 218 0.18 -7.16 10.36
N HIS A 219 1.06 -6.28 9.88
CA HIS A 219 1.93 -6.58 8.75
C HIS A 219 3.23 -7.18 9.29
N PHE A 220 3.52 -8.44 8.91
CA PHE A 220 4.65 -9.20 9.38
C PHE A 220 5.58 -9.58 8.24
N GLN A 221 6.89 -9.32 8.43
CA GLN A 221 7.93 -9.71 7.47
C GLN A 221 8.98 -10.59 8.12
N ILE A 222 9.51 -11.53 7.35
CA ILE A 222 10.81 -12.15 7.57
C ILE A 222 11.74 -11.66 6.46
N ARG A 223 12.92 -11.18 6.83
CA ARG A 223 13.93 -10.70 5.89
C ARG A 223 15.20 -11.51 6.07
N TYR A 224 15.72 -12.00 4.96
CA TYR A 224 17.00 -12.69 4.87
C TYR A 224 17.97 -11.83 4.08
N ARG A 225 19.11 -11.46 4.65
CA ARG A 225 20.11 -10.56 4.03
C ARG A 225 19.45 -9.33 3.40
N ALA A 226 18.65 -8.63 4.18
CA ALA A 226 17.86 -7.47 3.80
C ALA A 226 16.72 -7.72 2.78
N THR A 227 16.61 -8.89 2.15
CA THR A 227 15.53 -9.23 1.21
C THR A 227 14.34 -9.84 1.95
N ALA A 228 13.13 -9.33 1.69
CA ALA A 228 11.91 -9.92 2.22
C ALA A 228 11.64 -11.29 1.57
N ILE A 229 11.35 -12.27 2.40
CA ILE A 229 11.04 -13.64 2.01
C ILE A 229 9.63 -14.01 2.49
N ASP A 230 9.00 -15.01 1.86
CA ASP A 230 7.64 -15.44 2.22
C ASP A 230 7.59 -16.01 3.63
N PRO A 231 6.96 -15.33 4.62
CA PRO A 231 6.92 -15.79 5.99
C PRO A 231 6.20 -17.15 6.17
N GLN A 232 5.22 -17.46 5.33
CA GLN A 232 4.43 -18.69 5.46
C GLN A 232 5.27 -19.96 5.21
N ARG A 233 6.41 -19.83 4.53
CA ARG A 233 7.34 -20.95 4.33
C ARG A 233 8.19 -21.27 5.55
N TYR A 234 8.29 -20.33 6.49
CA TYR A 234 9.19 -20.42 7.67
C TYR A 234 8.43 -20.52 8.99
N LEU A 235 7.17 -20.11 9.00
CA LEU A 235 6.28 -20.26 10.13
C LEU A 235 5.74 -21.70 10.21
N PRO A 236 5.46 -22.22 11.40
CA PRO A 236 4.82 -23.52 11.54
C PRO A 236 3.41 -23.49 10.92
N PRO A 237 2.84 -24.65 10.56
CA PRO A 237 1.44 -24.71 10.17
C PRO A 237 0.55 -24.07 11.24
N PRO A 238 -0.56 -23.41 10.85
CA PRO A 238 -1.46 -22.76 11.81
C PRO A 238 -1.87 -23.71 12.94
N GLY A 239 -1.77 -23.23 14.18
CA GLY A 239 -2.10 -24.02 15.39
C GLY A 239 -1.05 -25.05 15.81
N LYS A 240 0.08 -25.14 15.12
CA LYS A 240 1.20 -25.99 15.54
C LYS A 240 2.27 -25.18 16.26
N ALA A 241 2.92 -25.81 17.24
CA ALA A 241 4.08 -25.23 17.88
C ALA A 241 5.28 -25.15 16.91
N PRO A 242 6.23 -24.24 17.14
CA PRO A 242 7.49 -24.25 16.42
C PRO A 242 8.20 -25.60 16.59
N SER A 243 8.71 -26.15 15.50
CA SER A 243 9.57 -27.34 15.52
C SER A 243 11.02 -26.88 15.41
N CYS A 244 11.79 -27.06 16.47
CA CYS A 244 13.21 -26.74 16.52
C CYS A 244 14.07 -27.99 16.41
#